data_4c1331a3e2b3d29b0aa4a2d7d9db932b
#
_entry.id   4c1331a3e2b3d29b0aa4a2d7d9db932b
#
_cell.length_a   1.000
_cell.length_b   1.000
_cell.length_c   1.000
_cell.angle_alpha   90.00
_cell.angle_beta   90.00
_cell.angle_gamma   90.00
#
_symmetry.space_group_name_H-M   'P 1'
#
loop_
_entity.id
_entity.type
_entity.pdbx_description
1 polymer ?
#
loop_
_entity_poly.entity_id
_entity_poly.type
_entity_poly.pdbx_seq_one_letter_code
_entity_poly.pdbx_strand_id
1 'polypeptide(L)'
;MKILFTIVVSALLLSTNICLGKDLIIAGADWCPACVKLKNFVKTNPKELENFDVQIIDIDKNPEIKKNLQIRLLPTSVIFNNDNKIQAKLEGYTQQNFINWLNKNK
;
A
#
# COMPACT_ATOMS: atom_id res chain seq x y z
N MET A 1 -12.70 17.86 -39.18
CA MET A 1 -12.44 18.10 -38.79
C MET A 1 -12.35 18.13 -37.58
N LYS A 2 -12.19 18.50 -37.22
CA LYS A 2 -12.15 18.70 -36.22
C LYS A 2 -12.39 17.81 -35.26
N ILE A 3 -12.79 17.28 -35.36
CA ILE A 3 -13.25 16.31 -34.65
C ILE A 3 -12.29 15.47 -34.07
N LEU A 4 -11.56 15.12 -34.79
CA LEU A 4 -10.64 14.32 -34.39
C LEU A 4 -9.98 14.63 -33.20
N PHE A 5 -9.62 15.54 -33.08
CA PHE A 5 -8.89 15.86 -32.10
C PHE A 5 -9.45 15.46 -30.84
N THR A 6 -10.48 15.50 -30.82
CA THR A 6 -11.14 15.25 -29.68
C THR A 6 -10.75 13.92 -29.31
N ILE A 7 -10.80 13.16 -30.08
CA ILE A 7 -10.43 11.85 -29.92
C ILE A 7 -9.22 11.74 -29.25
N VAL A 8 -8.38 12.26 -29.68
CA VAL A 8 -7.14 12.22 -29.14
C VAL A 8 -7.21 12.32 -27.75
N VAL A 9 -7.76 13.26 -27.34
CA VAL A 9 -7.87 13.48 -26.04
C VAL A 9 -8.25 12.32 -25.33
N SER A 10 -9.29 11.80 -25.68
CA SER A 10 -9.76 10.70 -24.99
C SER A 10 -8.66 9.77 -24.84
N ALA A 11 -8.01 9.58 -25.74
CA ALA A 11 -6.96 8.63 -25.70
C ALA A 11 -6.19 8.79 -24.47
N LEU A 12 -5.78 9.87 -24.27
CA LEU A 12 -4.98 10.05 -23.22
C LEU A 12 -5.58 9.72 -22.00
N LEU A 13 -6.64 10.07 -21.85
CA LEU A 13 -7.22 9.90 -20.68
C LEU A 13 -7.08 8.57 -20.28
N LEU A 14 -7.23 7.81 -20.99
CA LEU A 14 -7.18 6.51 -20.68
C LEU A 14 -6.00 6.20 -20.02
N SER A 15 -5.06 6.63 -20.39
CA SER A 15 -3.82 6.30 -19.84
C SER A 15 -3.96 6.38 -18.39
N THR A 16 -4.71 7.19 -17.99
CA THR A 16 -4.81 7.39 -16.62
C THR A 16 -5.18 6.20 -15.88
N ASN A 17 -5.86 5.43 -16.37
CA ASN A 17 -6.28 4.29 -15.69
C ASN A 17 -5.19 3.49 -15.22
N ILE A 18 -4.17 3.77 -15.40
CA ILE A 18 -3.13 3.11 -14.93
C ILE A 18 -3.12 2.77 -13.54
N CYS A 19 -3.55 3.47 -12.71
CA CYS A 19 -3.50 3.14 -11.38
C CYS A 19 -4.23 1.94 -11.03
N LEU A 20 -3.62 0.87 -11.11
CA LEU A 20 -4.28 -0.36 -10.84
C LEU A 20 -3.95 -1.00 -9.54
N GLY A 21 -2.97 -0.57 -8.85
CA GLY A 21 -2.60 -1.23 -7.62
C GLY A 21 -3.55 -0.89 -6.47
N LYS A 22 -3.69 -1.78 -5.55
CA LYS A 22 -4.43 -1.49 -4.33
C LYS A 22 -3.50 -0.72 -3.40
N ASP A 23 -4.06 0.10 -2.53
CA ASP A 23 -3.25 0.86 -1.59
C ASP A 23 -2.85 -0.03 -0.42
N LEU A 24 -1.58 -0.04 -0.13
CA LEU A 24 -1.03 -0.78 1.02
C LEU A 24 -0.35 0.23 1.93
N ILE A 25 -0.88 0.40 3.12
CA ILE A 25 -0.29 1.28 4.11
C ILE A 25 0.40 0.44 5.16
N ILE A 26 1.65 0.74 5.42
CA ILE A 26 2.42 0.05 6.46
C ILE A 26 2.73 1.06 7.54
N ALA A 27 2.17 0.87 8.71
CA ALA A 27 2.39 1.76 9.83
C ALA A 27 3.49 1.20 10.72
N GLY A 28 4.48 2.00 11.03
CA GLY A 28 5.60 1.56 11.82
C GLY A 28 6.26 2.70 12.56
N ALA A 29 7.42 2.44 13.13
CA ALA A 29 8.20 3.44 13.84
C ALA A 29 9.68 3.09 13.71
N ASP A 30 10.53 4.10 13.76
CA ASP A 30 11.97 3.90 13.59
C ASP A 30 12.59 3.06 14.70
N TRP A 31 12.00 3.10 15.88
CA TRP A 31 12.52 2.34 17.01
C TRP A 31 12.04 0.90 17.08
N CYS A 32 11.24 0.49 16.13
CA CYS A 32 10.66 -0.84 16.13
C CYS A 32 11.49 -1.77 15.24
N PRO A 33 12.17 -2.76 15.77
CA PRO A 33 13.02 -3.65 14.95
C PRO A 33 12.27 -4.37 13.85
N ALA A 34 11.08 -4.87 14.15
CA ALA A 34 10.29 -5.57 13.14
C ALA A 34 9.85 -4.62 12.03
N CYS A 35 9.61 -3.35 12.39
CA CYS A 35 9.24 -2.35 11.41
C CYS A 35 10.41 -2.08 10.45
N VAL A 36 11.61 -2.04 10.97
CA VAL A 36 12.81 -1.82 10.17
C VAL A 36 13.01 -2.99 9.21
N LYS A 37 12.78 -4.20 9.70
CA LYS A 37 12.93 -5.38 8.85
C LYS A 37 11.90 -5.37 7.73
N LEU A 38 10.68 -5.01 8.02
CA LEU A 38 9.64 -4.95 7.00
C LEU A 38 9.97 -3.87 5.96
N LYS A 39 10.42 -2.72 6.42
CA LYS A 39 10.77 -1.64 5.53
C LYS A 39 11.88 -2.07 4.57
N ASN A 40 12.88 -2.79 5.09
CA ASN A 40 13.96 -3.28 4.26
C ASN A 40 13.46 -4.33 3.27
N PHE A 41 12.54 -5.19 3.68
CA PHE A 41 11.98 -6.20 2.78
C PHE A 41 11.27 -5.50 1.63
N VAL A 42 10.48 -4.49 1.90
CA VAL A 42 9.75 -3.76 0.86
C VAL A 42 10.73 -3.14 -0.13
N LYS A 43 11.82 -2.56 0.35
CA LYS A 43 12.79 -1.93 -0.52
C LYS A 43 13.54 -2.91 -1.40
N THR A 44 13.80 -4.10 -0.89
CA THR A 44 14.64 -5.06 -1.61
C THR A 44 13.86 -6.09 -2.40
N ASN A 45 12.54 -6.09 -2.28
CA ASN A 45 11.70 -7.07 -2.99
C ASN A 45 10.55 -6.40 -3.73
N PRO A 46 10.86 -5.49 -4.66
CA PRO A 46 9.82 -4.75 -5.36
C PRO A 46 8.83 -5.63 -6.10
N LYS A 47 9.28 -6.81 -6.52
CA LYS A 47 8.41 -7.67 -7.25
C LYS A 47 7.27 -8.20 -6.40
N GLU A 48 7.50 -8.44 -5.13
CA GLU A 48 6.47 -8.92 -4.23
C GLU A 48 5.39 -7.86 -4.01
N LEU A 49 5.75 -6.60 -4.21
CA LEU A 49 4.84 -5.49 -3.94
C LEU A 49 4.28 -4.87 -5.22
N GLU A 50 4.54 -5.47 -6.37
CA GLU A 50 4.19 -4.85 -7.64
C GLU A 50 2.70 -4.60 -7.84
N ASN A 51 1.84 -5.34 -7.16
CA ASN A 51 0.40 -5.16 -7.29
C ASN A 51 -0.15 -4.13 -6.31
N PHE A 52 0.72 -3.47 -5.57
CA PHE A 52 0.29 -2.55 -4.52
C PHE A 52 0.97 -1.19 -4.64
N ASP A 53 0.24 -0.16 -4.24
CA ASP A 53 0.79 1.17 -4.14
C ASP A 53 1.14 1.33 -2.66
N VAL A 54 2.42 1.24 -2.34
CA VAL A 54 2.88 1.14 -0.96
C VAL A 54 3.21 2.48 -0.33
N GLN A 55 2.71 2.71 0.87
CA GLN A 55 3.02 3.89 1.62
C GLN A 55 3.45 3.48 3.02
N ILE A 56 4.63 3.87 3.43
CA ILE A 56 5.13 3.55 4.76
C ILE A 56 4.98 4.79 5.62
N ILE A 57 4.26 4.67 6.72
CA ILE A 57 3.95 5.81 7.58
C ILE A 57 4.53 5.62 8.96
N ASP A 58 5.19 6.66 9.46
CA ASP A 58 5.75 6.67 10.79
C ASP A 58 4.67 7.19 11.74
N ILE A 59 4.22 6.38 12.67
CA ILE A 59 3.13 6.77 13.56
C ILE A 59 3.56 7.84 14.56
N ASP A 60 4.85 7.98 14.80
CA ASP A 60 5.32 9.01 15.70
C ASP A 60 5.17 10.39 15.07
N LYS A 61 5.24 10.44 13.74
CA LYS A 61 5.07 11.70 13.03
C LYS A 61 3.63 11.89 12.60
N ASN A 62 2.84 10.83 12.63
CA ASN A 62 1.44 10.87 12.21
C ASN A 62 0.56 10.13 13.22
N PRO A 63 0.46 10.64 14.43
CA PRO A 63 -0.23 9.94 15.51
C PRO A 63 -1.72 9.68 15.23
N GLU A 64 -2.33 10.46 14.37
CA GLU A 64 -3.73 10.25 14.04
C GLU A 64 -3.94 8.93 13.31
N ILE A 65 -2.92 8.44 12.61
CA ILE A 65 -3.03 7.20 11.86
C ILE A 65 -3.24 6.03 12.83
N LYS A 66 -2.58 6.10 13.96
CA LYS A 66 -2.69 5.05 14.96
C LYS A 66 -4.14 4.91 15.40
N LYS A 67 -4.80 6.04 15.58
CA LYS A 67 -6.17 6.02 16.02
C LYS A 67 -7.11 5.66 14.88
N ASN A 68 -6.95 6.27 13.74
CA ASN A 68 -7.85 6.05 12.61
C ASN A 68 -7.84 4.62 12.08
N LEU A 69 -6.69 3.98 12.09
CA LEU A 69 -6.58 2.61 11.64
C LEU A 69 -6.60 1.60 12.78
N GLN A 70 -6.83 2.09 14.00
CA GLN A 70 -6.88 1.26 15.20
C GLN A 70 -5.65 0.36 15.32
N ILE A 71 -4.48 0.99 15.29
CA ILE A 71 -3.22 0.27 15.35
C ILE A 71 -2.87 -0.07 16.79
N ARG A 72 -2.73 -1.36 17.07
CA ARG A 72 -2.40 -1.82 18.41
C ARG A 72 -0.99 -2.39 18.47
N LEU A 73 -0.47 -2.80 17.34
CA LEU A 73 0.79 -3.51 17.27
C LEU A 73 1.58 -2.98 16.10
N LEU A 74 2.89 -2.91 16.22
CA LEU A 74 3.75 -2.47 15.11
C LEU A 74 4.63 -3.61 14.63
N PRO A 75 4.83 -3.71 13.33
CA PRO A 75 4.16 -2.94 12.31
C PRO A 75 2.76 -3.47 12.04
N THR A 76 1.90 -2.64 11.49
CA THR A 76 0.59 -3.08 11.03
C THR A 76 0.49 -2.70 9.57
N SER A 77 0.11 -3.66 8.73
CA SER A 77 -0.07 -3.43 7.30
C SER A 77 -1.55 -3.49 6.97
N VAL A 78 -2.03 -2.56 6.16
CA VAL A 78 -3.45 -2.47 5.83
C VAL A 78 -3.60 -2.32 4.32
N ILE A 79 -4.43 -3.15 3.70
CA ILE A 79 -4.73 -3.04 2.28
C ILE A 79 -6.12 -2.45 2.13
N PHE A 80 -6.22 -1.42 1.29
CA PHE A 80 -7.51 -0.82 0.98
C PHE A 80 -7.96 -1.28 -0.40
N ASN A 81 -9.24 -1.52 -0.55
CA ASN A 81 -9.76 -1.93 -1.85
C ASN A 81 -10.08 -0.69 -2.70
N ASN A 82 -10.62 -0.90 -3.88
CA ASN A 82 -10.91 0.20 -4.80
C ASN A 82 -11.99 1.16 -4.29
N ASP A 83 -12.73 0.76 -3.28
CA ASP A 83 -13.76 1.62 -2.70
C ASP A 83 -13.22 2.36 -1.48
N ASN A 84 -11.92 2.35 -1.28
CA ASN A 84 -11.26 2.98 -0.15
C ASN A 84 -11.68 2.40 1.20
N LYS A 85 -12.03 1.12 1.20
CA LYS A 85 -12.37 0.45 2.44
C LYS A 85 -11.30 -0.56 2.77
N ILE A 86 -11.11 -0.86 4.02
CA ILE A 86 -10.11 -1.81 4.44
C ILE A 86 -10.50 -3.21 3.96
N GLN A 87 -9.62 -3.79 3.17
CA GLN A 87 -9.81 -5.13 2.66
C GLN A 87 -9.16 -6.16 3.59
N ALA A 88 -8.00 -5.84 4.11
CA ALA A 88 -7.25 -6.76 4.96
C ALA A 88 -6.29 -6.02 5.86
N LYS A 89 -5.96 -6.61 6.98
CA LYS A 89 -5.07 -6.02 7.96
C LYS A 89 -4.17 -7.12 8.52
N LEU A 90 -2.90 -6.86 8.63
CA LEU A 90 -1.93 -7.81 9.18
C LEU A 90 -1.17 -7.12 10.30
N GLU A 91 -1.24 -7.67 11.51
CA GLU A 91 -0.53 -7.13 12.64
C GLU A 91 0.77 -7.91 12.84
N GLY A 92 1.87 -7.21 13.00
CA GLY A 92 3.17 -7.85 13.16
C GLY A 92 3.82 -8.14 11.82
N TYR A 93 5.01 -8.73 11.88
CA TYR A 93 5.74 -9.05 10.67
C TYR A 93 6.65 -10.24 10.85
N THR A 94 6.48 -11.23 9.98
CA THR A 94 7.54 -12.16 9.62
C THR A 94 7.49 -12.19 8.10
N GLN A 95 8.62 -12.44 7.49
CA GLN A 95 8.69 -12.40 6.03
C GLN A 95 7.69 -13.36 5.39
N GLN A 96 7.62 -14.57 5.90
CA GLN A 96 6.74 -15.57 5.33
C GLN A 96 5.27 -15.20 5.46
N ASN A 97 4.86 -14.72 6.63
CA ASN A 97 3.48 -14.33 6.82
C ASN A 97 3.11 -13.14 5.94
N PHE A 98 4.03 -12.21 5.79
CA PHE A 98 3.79 -11.03 4.98
C PHE A 98 3.60 -11.42 3.51
N ILE A 99 4.47 -12.27 2.99
CA ILE A 99 4.38 -12.71 1.61
C ILE A 99 3.06 -13.47 1.38
N ASN A 100 2.71 -14.37 2.27
CA ASN A 100 1.47 -15.12 2.14
C ASN A 100 0.26 -14.20 2.17
N TRP A 101 0.30 -13.21 3.03
CA TRP A 101 -0.80 -12.26 3.16
C TRP A 101 -0.93 -11.39 1.91
N LEU A 102 0.19 -10.95 1.33
CA LEU A 102 0.15 -10.18 0.10
C LEU A 102 -0.45 -11.03 -1.03
N ASN A 103 -0.01 -12.26 -1.17
CA ASN A 103 -0.48 -13.13 -2.24
C ASN A 103 -1.98 -13.43 -2.12
N LYS A 104 -2.47 -13.49 -0.91
CA LYS A 104 -3.86 -13.75 -0.69
C LYS A 104 -4.74 -12.54 -1.00
N ASN A 105 -4.19 -11.36 -0.98
CA ASN A 105 -4.96 -10.13 -1.11
C ASN A 105 -4.65 -9.31 -2.36
N LYS A 106 -4.03 -9.90 -3.34
CA LYS A 106 -3.71 -9.19 -4.59
C LYS A 106 -4.93 -8.76 -5.37
#